data_8a9d2d87c789354feeac87cadea10f3c
#
_entry.id   8a9d2d87c789354feeac87cadea10f3c
#
_cell.length_a   1.000
_cell.length_b   1.000
_cell.length_c   1.000
_cell.angle_alpha   90.00
_cell.angle_beta   90.00
_cell.angle_gamma   90.00
#
_symmetry.space_group_name_H-M   'P 1'
#
loop_
_entity.id
_entity.type
_entity.pdbx_description
1 polymer ?
#
loop_
_entity_poly.entity_id
_entity_poly.type
_entity_poly.pdbx_seq_one_letter_code
_entity_poly.pdbx_strand_id
1 'polypeptide(L)'
;KHILKHLEKGTVVSATRVEPPLHPDGPEKMLVDFGIEVEDFDMDKFNNWVINEYKPKHDTLITEGIFAPWCMYKEDFLAIGGHDELFAPQSKEDSDIFNRFVLNGYKVLQTWEGLVYHFTSRGSRFNKHAGGGAGLNSQEWLYTTTKNMRNFIRKWGTMVKHDSFMKPIISPKYDIGLIISNSSTELVRALEPWCSTIYTDSDIMEYITLEQSNTSIDLKDRVKPYDNEKNNQILIELKAQNFNQQDFEYLNQLPNILKDSGAIGEFQLGNLKITIIALDTFEQKLIKNDD
;
A
#
# COMPACT_ATOMS: atom_id res chain seq x y z
N LYS A 1 3.85 -14.10 -24.32
CA LYS A 1 4.69 -13.72 -25.47
C LYS A 1 4.90 -12.21 -25.54
N HIS A 2 3.82 -11.40 -25.48
CA HIS A 2 3.89 -9.94 -25.66
C HIS A 2 4.66 -9.25 -24.53
N ILE A 3 4.44 -9.63 -23.27
CA ILE A 3 5.16 -9.09 -22.11
C ILE A 3 6.69 -9.31 -22.26
N LEU A 4 7.09 -10.51 -22.71
CA LEU A 4 8.51 -10.88 -22.84
C LEU A 4 9.29 -10.09 -23.91
N LYS A 5 8.59 -9.41 -24.84
CA LYS A 5 9.27 -8.56 -25.84
C LYS A 5 9.94 -7.34 -25.22
N HIS A 6 9.41 -6.88 -24.08
CA HIS A 6 9.84 -5.65 -23.43
C HIS A 6 10.62 -5.94 -22.13
N LEU A 7 10.87 -7.24 -21.86
CA LEU A 7 11.59 -7.65 -20.67
C LEU A 7 13.10 -7.49 -20.85
N GLU A 8 13.66 -6.56 -20.10
CA GLU A 8 15.11 -6.30 -20.01
C GLU A 8 15.54 -6.32 -18.56
N LYS A 9 16.85 -6.47 -18.29
CA LYS A 9 17.37 -6.31 -16.91
C LYS A 9 17.05 -4.91 -16.39
N GLY A 10 16.62 -4.84 -15.13
CA GLY A 10 16.19 -3.59 -14.52
C GLY A 10 14.78 -3.12 -14.93
N THR A 11 13.99 -4.00 -15.57
CA THR A 11 12.59 -3.72 -15.91
C THR A 11 11.63 -4.70 -15.26
N VAL A 12 10.43 -4.21 -14.94
CA VAL A 12 9.26 -5.02 -14.59
C VAL A 12 8.17 -4.70 -15.60
N VAL A 13 7.67 -5.71 -16.28
CA VAL A 13 6.72 -5.55 -17.39
C VAL A 13 5.38 -6.20 -17.03
N SER A 14 4.30 -5.43 -17.05
CA SER A 14 2.95 -5.90 -16.80
C SER A 14 2.09 -5.97 -18.06
N ALA A 15 1.09 -6.85 -18.06
CA ALA A 15 0.03 -6.89 -19.06
C ALA A 15 -1.04 -5.83 -18.76
N THR A 16 -1.83 -5.48 -19.78
CA THR A 16 -3.04 -4.68 -19.61
C THR A 16 -4.21 -5.58 -19.23
N ARG A 17 -4.96 -5.14 -18.23
CA ARG A 17 -6.16 -5.85 -17.76
C ARG A 17 -7.39 -5.39 -18.52
N VAL A 18 -8.23 -6.36 -18.87
CA VAL A 18 -9.63 -6.14 -19.24
C VAL A 18 -10.48 -6.66 -18.09
N GLU A 19 -11.36 -5.87 -17.55
CA GLU A 19 -12.15 -6.21 -16.35
C GLU A 19 -13.64 -5.97 -16.57
N PRO A 20 -14.53 -6.77 -15.97
CA PRO A 20 -15.95 -6.40 -15.88
C PRO A 20 -16.09 -5.13 -15.01
N PRO A 21 -17.16 -4.33 -15.17
CA PRO A 21 -17.32 -3.03 -14.52
C PRO A 21 -17.71 -3.15 -13.03
N LEU A 22 -16.90 -3.86 -12.23
CA LEU A 22 -17.07 -4.03 -10.79
C LEU A 22 -16.25 -3.04 -9.96
N HIS A 23 -15.34 -2.31 -10.59
CA HIS A 23 -14.51 -1.27 -10.01
C HIS A 23 -14.56 -0.01 -10.87
N PRO A 24 -14.21 1.17 -10.31
CA PRO A 24 -14.13 2.40 -11.09
C PRO A 24 -13.21 2.25 -12.29
N ASP A 25 -13.48 3.03 -13.33
CA ASP A 25 -12.64 3.16 -14.52
C ASP A 25 -11.27 3.79 -14.19
N GLY A 26 -10.29 3.51 -15.03
CA GLY A 26 -8.95 4.07 -14.95
C GLY A 26 -8.21 3.94 -16.29
N PRO A 27 -7.24 4.84 -16.56
CA PRO A 27 -6.51 4.83 -17.83
C PRO A 27 -5.56 3.62 -17.97
N GLU A 28 -5.34 2.86 -16.89
CA GLU A 28 -4.44 1.71 -16.83
C GLU A 28 -5.08 0.39 -17.23
N LYS A 29 -6.38 0.38 -17.52
CA LYS A 29 -7.14 -0.84 -17.82
C LYS A 29 -8.27 -0.57 -18.79
N MET A 30 -8.95 -1.64 -19.21
CA MET A 30 -10.16 -1.58 -20.03
C MET A 30 -11.33 -2.16 -19.25
N LEU A 31 -12.43 -1.41 -19.14
CA LEU A 31 -13.68 -1.94 -18.59
C LEU A 31 -14.58 -2.42 -19.73
N VAL A 32 -14.61 -3.73 -19.94
CA VAL A 32 -15.49 -4.38 -20.90
C VAL A 32 -16.00 -5.69 -20.32
N ASP A 33 -17.31 -5.88 -20.36
CA ASP A 33 -17.97 -7.07 -19.80
C ASP A 33 -17.99 -8.23 -20.80
N PHE A 34 -17.24 -9.27 -20.46
CA PHE A 34 -17.26 -10.57 -21.15
C PHE A 34 -17.66 -11.71 -20.22
N GLY A 35 -18.26 -11.39 -19.08
CA GLY A 35 -18.67 -12.30 -18.02
C GLY A 35 -18.04 -11.94 -16.69
N ILE A 36 -18.84 -12.02 -15.61
CA ILE A 36 -18.39 -11.71 -14.25
C ILE A 36 -17.81 -12.96 -13.58
N GLU A 37 -18.37 -14.11 -13.82
CA GLU A 37 -17.88 -15.40 -13.33
C GLU A 37 -17.15 -16.16 -14.45
N VAL A 38 -16.34 -17.15 -14.08
CA VAL A 38 -15.57 -17.94 -15.05
C VAL A 38 -16.48 -18.69 -16.01
N GLU A 39 -17.62 -19.16 -15.50
CA GLU A 39 -18.64 -19.91 -16.25
C GLU A 39 -19.38 -19.05 -17.25
N ASP A 40 -19.45 -17.74 -17.00
CA ASP A 40 -20.14 -16.77 -17.87
C ASP A 40 -19.21 -16.13 -18.90
N PHE A 41 -17.92 -16.47 -18.90
CA PHE A 41 -16.93 -15.84 -19.75
C PHE A 41 -17.12 -16.20 -21.22
N ASP A 42 -17.43 -15.18 -22.03
CA ASP A 42 -17.60 -15.32 -23.48
C ASP A 42 -16.25 -15.11 -24.20
N MET A 43 -15.53 -16.23 -24.40
CA MET A 43 -14.23 -16.24 -25.09
C MET A 43 -14.30 -15.75 -26.53
N ASP A 44 -15.36 -16.08 -27.27
CA ASP A 44 -15.51 -15.71 -28.66
C ASP A 44 -15.76 -14.21 -28.80
N LYS A 45 -16.64 -13.66 -27.97
CA LYS A 45 -16.89 -12.21 -27.89
C LYS A 45 -15.63 -11.45 -27.49
N PHE A 46 -14.88 -11.95 -26.49
CA PHE A 46 -13.60 -11.37 -26.10
C PHE A 46 -12.58 -11.35 -27.24
N ASN A 47 -12.38 -12.48 -27.92
CA ASN A 47 -11.43 -12.58 -29.03
C ASN A 47 -11.82 -11.67 -30.20
N ASN A 48 -13.10 -11.61 -30.56
CA ASN A 48 -13.61 -10.73 -31.60
C ASN A 48 -13.36 -9.26 -31.27
N TRP A 49 -13.62 -8.85 -30.03
CA TRP A 49 -13.36 -7.50 -29.57
C TRP A 49 -11.87 -7.18 -29.62
N VAL A 50 -10.99 -8.09 -29.14
CA VAL A 50 -9.53 -7.91 -29.19
C VAL A 50 -9.04 -7.66 -30.62
N ILE A 51 -9.53 -8.43 -31.60
CA ILE A 51 -9.07 -8.35 -32.99
C ILE A 51 -9.58 -7.08 -33.69
N ASN A 52 -10.87 -6.78 -33.51
CA ASN A 52 -11.54 -5.79 -34.33
C ASN A 52 -11.58 -4.39 -33.73
N GLU A 53 -11.56 -4.29 -32.39
CA GLU A 53 -11.72 -2.99 -31.71
C GLU A 53 -10.48 -2.57 -30.93
N TYR A 54 -9.84 -3.50 -30.24
CA TYR A 54 -8.73 -3.19 -29.33
C TYR A 54 -7.37 -3.04 -30.06
N LYS A 55 -6.90 -4.08 -30.74
CA LYS A 55 -5.59 -4.09 -31.40
C LYS A 55 -5.36 -2.91 -32.33
N PRO A 56 -6.34 -2.50 -33.17
CA PRO A 56 -6.11 -1.37 -34.08
C PRO A 56 -5.74 -0.05 -33.39
N LYS A 57 -6.05 0.07 -32.10
CA LYS A 57 -5.84 1.30 -31.30
C LYS A 57 -4.65 1.22 -30.37
N HIS A 58 -4.23 0.02 -29.97
CA HIS A 58 -3.31 -0.17 -28.86
C HIS A 58 -2.09 -1.05 -29.20
N ASP A 59 -1.97 -1.50 -30.44
CA ASP A 59 -0.79 -2.27 -30.88
C ASP A 59 0.46 -1.39 -30.74
N THR A 60 1.48 -1.90 -30.06
CA THR A 60 2.74 -1.20 -29.74
C THR A 60 2.71 -0.13 -28.62
N LEU A 61 1.58 0.16 -28.01
CA LEU A 61 1.51 1.13 -26.91
C LEU A 61 2.18 0.57 -25.64
N ILE A 62 3.04 1.40 -25.04
CA ILE A 62 3.67 1.14 -23.75
C ILE A 62 3.47 2.38 -22.86
N THR A 63 3.09 2.15 -21.61
CA THR A 63 2.96 3.20 -20.59
C THR A 63 3.83 2.88 -19.39
N GLU A 64 4.23 3.89 -18.62
CA GLU A 64 4.79 3.67 -17.30
C GLU A 64 3.65 3.35 -16.34
N GLY A 65 3.74 2.20 -15.69
CA GLY A 65 2.75 1.73 -14.75
C GLY A 65 2.94 0.25 -14.44
N ILE A 66 2.29 -0.22 -13.41
CA ILE A 66 2.41 -1.62 -13.00
C ILE A 66 1.16 -2.13 -12.32
N PHE A 67 0.70 -3.30 -12.75
CA PHE A 67 -0.27 -4.12 -12.03
C PHE A 67 -0.07 -5.60 -12.39
N ALA A 68 -0.64 -6.49 -11.60
CA ALA A 68 -0.62 -7.92 -11.92
C ALA A 68 -1.48 -8.25 -13.17
N PRO A 69 -1.09 -9.22 -14.02
CA PRO A 69 0.15 -9.97 -13.95
C PRO A 69 1.36 -9.20 -14.51
N TRP A 70 2.48 -9.40 -13.89
CA TRP A 70 3.76 -8.81 -14.30
C TRP A 70 4.86 -9.86 -14.39
N CYS A 71 5.97 -9.54 -15.05
CA CYS A 71 7.17 -10.36 -15.08
C CYS A 71 8.43 -9.51 -14.95
N MET A 72 9.46 -10.13 -14.38
CA MET A 72 10.83 -9.64 -14.30
C MET A 72 11.80 -10.82 -14.30
N TYR A 73 13.10 -10.55 -14.36
CA TYR A 73 14.09 -11.61 -14.17
C TYR A 73 14.07 -12.13 -12.73
N LYS A 74 14.22 -13.45 -12.57
CA LYS A 74 14.22 -14.11 -11.27
C LYS A 74 15.30 -13.57 -10.34
N GLU A 75 16.48 -13.31 -10.88
CA GLU A 75 17.61 -12.76 -10.14
C GLU A 75 17.28 -11.38 -9.57
N ASP A 76 16.62 -10.53 -10.35
CA ASP A 76 16.19 -9.20 -9.91
C ASP A 76 15.12 -9.30 -8.80
N PHE A 77 14.16 -10.24 -8.94
CA PHE A 77 13.16 -10.51 -7.92
C PHE A 77 13.77 -10.97 -6.59
N LEU A 78 14.76 -11.86 -6.66
CA LEU A 78 15.47 -12.34 -5.47
C LEU A 78 16.34 -11.24 -4.83
N ALA A 79 17.00 -10.42 -5.66
CA ALA A 79 17.87 -9.34 -5.18
C ALA A 79 17.12 -8.28 -4.34
N ILE A 80 15.82 -8.11 -4.57
CA ILE A 80 14.99 -7.22 -3.74
C ILE A 80 14.27 -7.97 -2.59
N GLY A 81 14.61 -9.24 -2.34
CA GLY A 81 14.06 -10.06 -1.26
C GLY A 81 12.64 -10.60 -1.51
N GLY A 82 12.18 -10.68 -2.79
CA GLY A 82 10.89 -11.25 -3.13
C GLY A 82 9.68 -10.55 -2.47
N HIS A 83 8.58 -11.27 -2.28
CA HIS A 83 7.44 -10.77 -1.49
C HIS A 83 7.75 -10.74 -0.01
N ASP A 84 7.28 -9.71 0.69
CA ASP A 84 7.44 -9.57 2.13
C ASP A 84 6.34 -10.36 2.86
N GLU A 85 6.74 -11.32 3.71
CA GLU A 85 5.83 -12.17 4.49
C GLU A 85 4.98 -11.39 5.50
N LEU A 86 5.38 -10.15 5.83
CA LEU A 86 4.58 -9.23 6.64
C LEU A 86 3.14 -9.09 6.10
N PHE A 87 2.96 -9.24 4.78
CA PHE A 87 1.67 -9.08 4.10
C PHE A 87 0.95 -10.40 3.82
N ALA A 88 1.45 -11.51 4.34
CA ALA A 88 0.76 -12.80 4.18
C ALA A 88 -0.64 -12.79 4.84
N PRO A 89 -1.63 -13.51 4.27
CA PRO A 89 -1.58 -14.28 3.02
C PRO A 89 -1.83 -13.46 1.77
N GLN A 90 -2.33 -12.21 1.87
CA GLN A 90 -2.69 -11.36 0.73
C GLN A 90 -3.02 -9.92 1.18
N SER A 91 -3.17 -9.02 0.22
CA SER A 91 -3.47 -7.60 0.36
C SER A 91 -2.29 -6.76 0.82
N LYS A 92 -1.91 -5.77 0.00
CA LYS A 92 -0.76 -4.84 0.13
C LYS A 92 0.61 -5.42 -0.23
N GLU A 93 0.75 -6.73 -0.46
CA GLU A 93 1.96 -7.36 -0.97
C GLU A 93 2.39 -6.78 -2.33
N ASP A 94 1.44 -6.57 -3.25
CA ASP A 94 1.68 -5.96 -4.55
C ASP A 94 2.16 -4.50 -4.39
N SER A 95 1.48 -3.72 -3.54
CA SER A 95 1.86 -2.33 -3.31
C SER A 95 3.24 -2.20 -2.66
N ASP A 96 3.58 -3.13 -1.76
CA ASP A 96 4.90 -3.19 -1.12
C ASP A 96 6.00 -3.50 -2.12
N ILE A 97 5.82 -4.56 -2.93
CA ILE A 97 6.84 -4.95 -3.89
C ILE A 97 7.01 -3.91 -5.01
N PHE A 98 5.92 -3.26 -5.44
CA PHE A 98 5.98 -2.19 -6.43
C PHE A 98 6.75 -0.97 -5.91
N ASN A 99 6.55 -0.58 -4.65
CA ASN A 99 7.36 0.45 -4.01
C ASN A 99 8.85 0.07 -4.03
N ARG A 100 9.18 -1.19 -3.68
CA ARG A 100 10.56 -1.67 -3.67
C ARG A 100 11.18 -1.73 -5.07
N PHE A 101 10.41 -2.04 -6.12
CA PHE A 101 10.88 -1.93 -7.50
C PHE A 101 11.33 -0.49 -7.81
N VAL A 102 10.49 0.49 -7.51
CA VAL A 102 10.78 1.90 -7.78
C VAL A 102 12.00 2.39 -6.98
N LEU A 103 12.09 2.04 -5.69
CA LEU A 103 13.24 2.41 -4.84
C LEU A 103 14.55 1.79 -5.31
N ASN A 104 14.52 0.58 -5.89
CA ASN A 104 15.69 -0.07 -6.47
C ASN A 104 15.99 0.41 -7.91
N GLY A 105 15.25 1.38 -8.43
CA GLY A 105 15.50 1.96 -9.75
C GLY A 105 15.00 1.12 -10.92
N TYR A 106 14.14 0.11 -10.67
CA TYR A 106 13.52 -0.66 -11.75
C TYR A 106 12.54 0.20 -12.53
N LYS A 107 12.58 0.08 -13.86
CA LYS A 107 11.54 0.64 -14.72
C LYS A 107 10.29 -0.22 -14.66
N VAL A 108 9.16 0.39 -14.41
CA VAL A 108 7.85 -0.28 -14.39
C VAL A 108 7.10 0.05 -15.68
N LEU A 109 6.82 -0.95 -16.49
CA LEU A 109 6.25 -0.80 -17.82
C LEU A 109 4.97 -1.63 -17.94
N GLN A 110 3.94 -1.04 -18.53
CA GLN A 110 2.74 -1.75 -18.94
C GLN A 110 2.69 -1.85 -20.46
N THR A 111 2.61 -3.06 -20.99
CA THR A 111 2.41 -3.29 -22.43
C THR A 111 0.93 -3.48 -22.76
N TRP A 112 0.45 -2.72 -23.72
CA TRP A 112 -0.93 -2.82 -24.22
C TRP A 112 -1.09 -3.91 -25.29
N GLU A 113 0.00 -4.46 -25.83
CA GLU A 113 -0.07 -5.66 -26.66
C GLU A 113 -0.48 -6.93 -25.90
N GLY A 114 -0.16 -7.01 -24.62
CA GLY A 114 -0.43 -8.17 -23.77
C GLY A 114 -1.69 -7.97 -22.95
N LEU A 115 -2.78 -8.66 -23.30
CA LEU A 115 -4.04 -8.59 -22.61
C LEU A 115 -4.29 -9.80 -21.73
N VAL A 116 -4.92 -9.55 -20.59
CA VAL A 116 -5.53 -10.58 -19.74
C VAL A 116 -6.94 -10.15 -19.36
N TYR A 117 -7.89 -11.09 -19.41
CA TYR A 117 -9.19 -10.86 -18.78
C TYR A 117 -9.08 -11.18 -17.30
N HIS A 118 -9.34 -10.19 -16.48
CA HIS A 118 -9.21 -10.30 -15.03
C HIS A 118 -10.59 -10.31 -14.37
N PHE A 119 -10.98 -11.46 -13.85
CA PHE A 119 -12.27 -11.65 -13.15
C PHE A 119 -12.32 -10.93 -11.80
N THR A 120 -11.64 -9.93 -11.61
CA THR A 120 -11.38 -9.11 -10.44
C THR A 120 -12.00 -9.60 -9.11
N SER A 121 -11.21 -9.68 -8.05
CA SER A 121 -11.63 -10.03 -6.67
C SER A 121 -12.23 -11.43 -6.45
N ARG A 122 -12.18 -12.35 -7.44
CA ARG A 122 -12.74 -13.70 -7.30
C ARG A 122 -11.95 -14.60 -6.37
N GLY A 123 -10.64 -14.43 -6.30
CA GLY A 123 -9.77 -15.22 -5.44
C GLY A 123 -9.89 -14.90 -3.95
N SER A 124 -10.35 -13.71 -3.59
CA SER A 124 -10.36 -13.25 -2.19
C SER A 124 -11.59 -12.43 -1.83
N ARG A 125 -11.69 -11.22 -2.36
CA ARG A 125 -12.66 -10.21 -1.93
C ARG A 125 -14.11 -10.65 -2.06
N PHE A 126 -14.48 -11.19 -3.22
CA PHE A 126 -15.83 -11.62 -3.53
C PHE A 126 -15.99 -13.15 -3.52
N ASN A 127 -15.12 -13.84 -2.76
CA ASN A 127 -15.14 -15.29 -2.66
C ASN A 127 -16.45 -15.76 -2.00
N LYS A 128 -17.27 -16.51 -2.73
CA LYS A 128 -18.56 -17.04 -2.26
C LYS A 128 -18.39 -18.03 -1.10
N HIS A 129 -17.30 -18.82 -1.10
CA HIS A 129 -17.03 -19.79 -0.03
C HIS A 129 -16.62 -19.12 1.30
N ALA A 130 -16.18 -17.85 1.24
CA ALA A 130 -15.86 -17.04 2.41
C ALA A 130 -16.95 -16.01 2.75
N GLY A 131 -18.18 -16.21 2.26
CA GLY A 131 -19.31 -15.31 2.50
C GLY A 131 -19.31 -14.02 1.66
N GLY A 132 -18.47 -13.95 0.62
CA GLY A 132 -18.46 -12.87 -0.36
C GLY A 132 -19.35 -13.13 -1.56
N GLY A 133 -19.35 -12.22 -2.54
CA GLY A 133 -20.09 -12.32 -3.79
C GLY A 133 -19.81 -11.11 -4.69
N ALA A 134 -20.42 -11.04 -5.87
CA ALA A 134 -20.29 -9.86 -6.71
C ALA A 134 -20.76 -8.60 -5.96
N GLY A 135 -19.84 -7.67 -5.69
CA GLY A 135 -20.11 -6.46 -4.90
C GLY A 135 -20.21 -6.67 -3.38
N LEU A 136 -20.09 -7.91 -2.87
CA LEU A 136 -20.15 -8.23 -1.44
C LEU A 136 -18.80 -8.71 -0.93
N ASN A 137 -18.17 -7.93 -0.07
CA ASN A 137 -16.87 -8.27 0.52
C ASN A 137 -17.00 -9.44 1.51
N SER A 138 -16.09 -10.43 1.43
CA SER A 138 -15.98 -11.46 2.46
C SER A 138 -15.41 -10.89 3.76
N GLN A 139 -15.81 -11.45 4.91
CA GLN A 139 -15.29 -11.03 6.22
C GLN A 139 -13.79 -11.33 6.36
N GLU A 140 -13.34 -12.45 5.84
CA GLU A 140 -11.92 -12.81 5.79
C GLU A 140 -11.10 -11.76 5.04
N TRP A 141 -11.58 -11.31 3.88
CA TRP A 141 -10.90 -10.28 3.11
C TRP A 141 -10.88 -8.93 3.86
N LEU A 142 -12.00 -8.55 4.50
CA LEU A 142 -12.06 -7.31 5.30
C LEU A 142 -11.04 -7.34 6.45
N TYR A 143 -10.99 -8.45 7.18
CA TYR A 143 -10.00 -8.62 8.25
C TYR A 143 -8.57 -8.52 7.72
N THR A 144 -8.24 -9.31 6.71
CA THR A 144 -6.88 -9.38 6.15
C THR A 144 -6.44 -8.05 5.53
N THR A 145 -7.34 -7.38 4.80
CA THR A 145 -7.01 -6.09 4.19
C THR A 145 -6.81 -4.99 5.23
N THR A 146 -7.58 -5.00 6.33
CA THR A 146 -7.41 -4.07 7.44
C THR A 146 -6.09 -4.31 8.17
N LYS A 147 -5.77 -5.57 8.49
CA LYS A 147 -4.51 -5.99 9.10
C LYS A 147 -3.32 -5.51 8.24
N ASN A 148 -3.33 -5.82 6.96
CA ASN A 148 -2.21 -5.53 6.08
C ASN A 148 -2.13 -4.06 5.65
N MET A 149 -3.22 -3.29 5.69
CA MET A 149 -3.16 -1.84 5.57
C MET A 149 -2.39 -1.23 6.75
N ARG A 150 -2.64 -1.70 7.98
CA ARG A 150 -1.89 -1.24 9.16
C ARG A 150 -0.41 -1.59 9.05
N ASN A 151 -0.09 -2.81 8.62
CA ASN A 151 1.30 -3.23 8.38
C ASN A 151 1.97 -2.40 7.28
N PHE A 152 1.24 -2.06 6.23
CA PHE A 152 1.76 -1.19 5.17
C PHE A 152 2.10 0.21 5.71
N ILE A 153 1.21 0.80 6.52
CA ILE A 153 1.46 2.11 7.13
C ILE A 153 2.66 2.03 8.10
N ARG A 154 2.76 0.97 8.94
CA ARG A 154 3.92 0.75 9.81
C ARG A 154 5.23 0.73 9.03
N LYS A 155 5.25 0.05 7.88
CA LYS A 155 6.43 -0.05 7.03
C LYS A 155 6.72 1.24 6.26
N TRP A 156 5.70 1.82 5.62
CA TRP A 156 5.86 2.91 4.65
C TRP A 156 5.55 4.31 5.18
N GLY A 157 4.94 4.43 6.36
CA GLY A 157 4.58 5.69 7.00
C GLY A 157 3.33 6.36 6.44
N THR A 158 2.75 5.85 5.35
CA THR A 158 1.55 6.37 4.71
C THR A 158 0.68 5.24 4.15
N MET A 159 -0.55 5.56 3.77
CA MET A 159 -1.37 4.67 2.95
C MET A 159 -0.75 4.49 1.56
N VAL A 160 -1.18 3.43 0.85
CA VAL A 160 -0.81 3.21 -0.56
C VAL A 160 -1.18 4.42 -1.39
N LYS A 161 -0.22 4.89 -2.17
CA LYS A 161 -0.39 5.97 -3.16
C LYS A 161 0.19 5.54 -4.51
N HIS A 162 -0.49 5.88 -5.57
CA HIS A 162 -0.05 5.64 -6.95
C HIS A 162 -0.62 6.72 -7.87
N ASP A 163 -0.04 6.87 -9.03
CA ASP A 163 -0.60 7.70 -10.09
C ASP A 163 -1.76 7.00 -10.83
N SER A 164 -2.27 7.61 -11.88
CA SER A 164 -3.38 7.07 -12.68
C SER A 164 -3.04 5.78 -13.44
N PHE A 165 -1.75 5.46 -13.63
CA PHE A 165 -1.28 4.22 -14.23
C PHE A 165 -0.76 3.20 -13.19
N MET A 166 -1.15 3.36 -11.92
CA MET A 166 -0.76 2.50 -10.81
C MET A 166 0.75 2.52 -10.49
N LYS A 167 1.53 3.45 -11.07
CA LYS A 167 2.92 3.64 -10.69
C LYS A 167 2.98 4.15 -9.25
N PRO A 168 3.79 3.53 -8.36
CA PRO A 168 3.87 3.94 -6.98
C PRO A 168 4.31 5.39 -6.80
N ILE A 169 3.65 6.09 -5.88
CA ILE A 169 4.06 7.38 -5.34
C ILE A 169 4.53 7.13 -3.92
N ILE A 170 5.85 7.15 -3.70
CA ILE A 170 6.47 6.81 -2.42
C ILE A 170 6.73 8.10 -1.66
N SER A 171 6.05 8.27 -0.54
CA SER A 171 6.33 9.37 0.40
C SER A 171 7.55 9.02 1.25
N PRO A 172 8.38 10.00 1.63
CA PRO A 172 9.45 9.74 2.59
C PRO A 172 8.89 9.23 3.91
N LYS A 173 9.63 8.38 4.60
CA LYS A 173 9.30 7.94 5.95
C LYS A 173 10.25 8.60 6.93
N TYR A 174 9.70 9.22 7.96
CA TYR A 174 10.44 9.91 9.02
C TYR A 174 10.33 9.17 10.34
N ASP A 175 11.25 9.46 11.24
CA ASP A 175 11.21 8.97 12.62
C ASP A 175 10.26 9.83 13.45
N ILE A 176 9.01 9.41 13.56
CA ILE A 176 7.92 10.12 14.23
C ILE A 176 7.63 9.47 15.58
N GLY A 177 7.65 10.25 16.65
CA GLY A 177 7.09 9.93 17.95
C GLY A 177 5.74 10.60 18.15
N LEU A 178 4.67 9.82 18.34
CA LEU A 178 3.36 10.33 18.74
C LEU A 178 3.22 10.32 20.27
N ILE A 179 2.88 11.45 20.86
CA ILE A 179 2.70 11.62 22.31
C ILE A 179 1.21 11.91 22.57
N ILE A 180 0.54 10.97 23.21
CA ILE A 180 -0.92 11.03 23.39
C ILE A 180 -1.26 10.98 24.87
N SER A 181 -1.99 11.98 25.35
CA SER A 181 -2.54 12.02 26.70
C SER A 181 -4.05 11.77 26.72
N ASN A 182 -4.54 11.18 27.80
CA ASN A 182 -5.94 10.76 28.00
C ASN A 182 -6.42 9.84 26.89
N SER A 183 -5.57 8.88 26.50
CA SER A 183 -5.80 7.98 25.38
C SER A 183 -6.64 6.76 25.77
N SER A 184 -7.28 6.14 24.76
CA SER A 184 -7.87 4.81 24.88
C SER A 184 -7.09 3.81 24.03
N THR A 185 -7.25 2.53 24.30
CA THR A 185 -6.66 1.44 23.51
C THR A 185 -7.08 1.52 22.05
N GLU A 186 -8.33 1.91 21.75
CA GLU A 186 -8.83 2.09 20.38
C GLU A 186 -8.11 3.23 19.66
N LEU A 187 -7.86 4.35 20.35
CA LEU A 187 -7.12 5.47 19.74
C LEU A 187 -5.66 5.11 19.51
N VAL A 188 -5.01 4.43 20.46
CA VAL A 188 -3.66 3.88 20.27
C VAL A 188 -3.64 2.95 19.05
N ARG A 189 -4.62 2.07 18.93
CA ARG A 189 -4.77 1.18 17.78
C ARG A 189 -4.91 1.92 16.46
N ALA A 190 -5.65 3.03 16.43
CA ALA A 190 -5.81 3.83 15.21
C ALA A 190 -4.51 4.54 14.81
N LEU A 191 -3.71 5.00 15.77
CA LEU A 191 -2.59 5.91 15.54
C LEU A 191 -1.21 5.24 15.53
N GLU A 192 -1.03 4.11 16.23
CA GLU A 192 0.28 3.44 16.31
C GLU A 192 0.92 3.14 14.93
N PRO A 193 0.20 2.72 13.88
CA PRO A 193 0.85 2.45 12.59
C PRO A 193 1.50 3.68 11.93
N TRP A 194 1.07 4.89 12.29
CA TRP A 194 1.48 6.14 11.67
C TRP A 194 2.79 6.74 12.20
N CYS A 195 3.39 6.11 13.20
CA CYS A 195 4.60 6.60 13.83
C CYS A 195 5.65 5.50 14.00
N SER A 196 6.87 5.87 14.34
CA SER A 196 7.91 4.92 14.75
C SER A 196 7.70 4.50 16.20
N THR A 197 7.30 5.44 17.06
CA THR A 197 7.03 5.22 18.48
C THR A 197 5.77 5.97 18.91
N ILE A 198 4.90 5.32 19.68
CA ILE A 198 3.76 5.95 20.34
C ILE A 198 4.00 5.97 21.86
N TYR A 199 3.90 7.14 22.46
CA TYR A 199 3.98 7.36 23.89
C TYR A 199 2.59 7.61 24.43
N THR A 200 2.11 6.73 25.30
CA THR A 200 0.70 6.73 25.72
C THR A 200 0.53 6.46 27.23
N ASP A 201 -0.52 7.02 27.80
CA ASP A 201 -1.00 6.74 29.16
C ASP A 201 -2.07 5.63 29.21
N SER A 202 -2.39 5.02 28.06
CA SER A 202 -3.28 3.86 27.94
C SER A 202 -2.59 2.57 28.41
N ASP A 203 -3.36 1.49 28.61
CA ASP A 203 -2.80 0.17 28.92
C ASP A 203 -2.05 -0.42 27.72
N ILE A 204 -0.72 -0.35 27.79
CA ILE A 204 0.19 -0.83 26.76
C ILE A 204 0.07 -2.35 26.58
N MET A 205 -0.07 -3.09 27.67
CA MET A 205 -0.14 -4.55 27.61
C MET A 205 -1.44 -5.05 27.02
N GLU A 206 -2.54 -4.35 27.26
CA GLU A 206 -3.82 -4.61 26.61
C GLU A 206 -3.66 -4.45 25.09
N TYR A 207 -3.10 -3.33 24.64
CA TYR A 207 -2.89 -3.07 23.21
C TYR A 207 -1.99 -4.10 22.56
N ILE A 208 -0.83 -4.42 23.15
CA ILE A 208 0.11 -5.42 22.61
C ILE A 208 -0.56 -6.79 22.51
N THR A 209 -1.32 -7.19 23.53
CA THR A 209 -2.04 -8.48 23.53
C THR A 209 -3.03 -8.58 22.37
N LEU A 210 -3.74 -7.49 22.07
CA LEU A 210 -4.74 -7.45 20.99
C LEU A 210 -4.10 -7.41 19.58
N GLU A 211 -2.97 -6.74 19.44
CA GLU A 211 -2.45 -6.41 18.10
C GLU A 211 -1.20 -7.21 17.69
N GLN A 212 -0.37 -7.72 18.61
CA GLN A 212 0.91 -8.37 18.26
C GLN A 212 0.75 -9.56 17.31
N SER A 213 -0.34 -10.30 17.39
CA SER A 213 -0.60 -11.43 16.48
C SER A 213 -0.87 -11.00 15.03
N ASN A 214 -1.11 -9.72 14.79
CA ASN A 214 -1.42 -9.15 13.46
C ASN A 214 -0.19 -8.62 12.72
N THR A 215 0.99 -8.65 13.36
CA THR A 215 2.22 -8.11 12.77
C THR A 215 3.45 -8.88 13.27
N SER A 216 4.45 -9.02 12.41
CA SER A 216 5.78 -9.52 12.78
C SER A 216 6.67 -8.45 13.42
N ILE A 217 6.25 -7.18 13.38
CA ILE A 217 6.95 -6.05 14.00
C ILE A 217 6.73 -6.13 15.52
N ASP A 218 7.81 -6.06 16.31
CA ASP A 218 7.70 -6.06 17.77
C ASP A 218 7.06 -4.75 18.27
N LEU A 219 5.84 -4.85 18.79
CA LEU A 219 5.10 -3.70 19.30
C LEU A 219 5.65 -3.19 20.63
N LYS A 220 6.43 -3.98 21.38
CA LYS A 220 7.10 -3.52 22.60
C LYS A 220 8.15 -2.44 22.30
N ASP A 221 8.73 -2.46 21.11
CA ASP A 221 9.67 -1.42 20.68
C ASP A 221 8.95 -0.14 20.28
N ARG A 222 7.71 -0.22 19.84
CA ARG A 222 6.94 0.88 19.28
C ARG A 222 6.01 1.57 20.28
N VAL A 223 5.54 0.87 21.31
CA VAL A 223 4.57 1.41 22.27
C VAL A 223 5.25 1.58 23.62
N LYS A 224 5.33 2.82 24.08
CA LYS A 224 6.05 3.20 25.28
C LYS A 224 5.16 3.96 26.27
N PRO A 225 5.45 3.89 27.57
CA PRO A 225 4.80 4.75 28.55
C PRO A 225 4.93 6.24 28.22
N TYR A 226 3.89 7.00 28.59
CA TYR A 226 3.82 8.44 28.29
C TYR A 226 5.01 9.24 28.86
N ASP A 227 5.56 8.86 30.00
CA ASP A 227 6.66 9.50 30.70
C ASP A 227 8.06 9.07 30.22
N ASN A 228 8.16 8.06 29.33
CA ASN A 228 9.43 7.67 28.75
C ASN A 228 10.10 8.82 27.99
N GLU A 229 11.44 8.76 27.91
CA GLU A 229 12.23 9.66 27.08
C GLU A 229 11.82 9.59 25.60
N LYS A 230 11.70 10.76 24.94
CA LYS A 230 11.27 10.91 23.55
C LYS A 230 12.48 11.16 22.68
N ASN A 231 12.94 10.12 21.98
CA ASN A 231 14.19 10.16 21.20
C ASN A 231 13.96 10.26 19.69
N ASN A 232 12.69 10.44 19.24
CA ASN A 232 12.37 10.57 17.83
C ASN A 232 12.74 11.95 17.29
N GLN A 233 13.05 12.01 16.00
CA GLN A 233 13.42 13.26 15.33
C GLN A 233 12.25 14.22 15.15
N ILE A 234 11.04 13.69 15.06
CA ILE A 234 9.81 14.45 14.96
C ILE A 234 8.89 14.00 16.07
N LEU A 235 8.48 14.95 16.90
CA LEU A 235 7.56 14.69 18.00
C LEU A 235 6.21 15.36 17.69
N ILE A 236 5.12 14.61 17.82
CA ILE A 236 3.76 15.10 17.61
C ILE A 236 2.98 14.88 18.90
N GLU A 237 2.64 15.98 19.56
CA GLU A 237 1.83 15.97 20.78
C GLU A 237 0.37 16.22 20.44
N LEU A 238 -0.52 15.41 21.01
CA LEU A 238 -1.95 15.55 20.88
C LEU A 238 -2.70 15.13 22.17
N LYS A 239 -3.86 15.74 22.38
CA LYS A 239 -4.81 15.30 23.43
C LYS A 239 -5.90 14.49 22.77
N ALA A 240 -6.16 13.28 23.27
CA ALA A 240 -7.14 12.35 22.68
C ALA A 240 -8.52 13.00 22.49
N GLN A 241 -8.98 13.79 23.47
CA GLN A 241 -10.29 14.45 23.44
C GLN A 241 -10.45 15.49 22.31
N ASN A 242 -9.36 16.02 21.77
CA ASN A 242 -9.38 17.04 20.73
C ASN A 242 -9.12 16.45 19.34
N PHE A 243 -8.68 15.19 19.26
CA PHE A 243 -8.32 14.52 18.01
C PHE A 243 -9.57 14.25 17.16
N ASN A 244 -9.49 14.58 15.87
CA ASN A 244 -10.61 14.49 14.95
C ASN A 244 -10.16 13.99 13.55
N GLN A 245 -11.11 13.84 12.64
CA GLN A 245 -10.86 13.34 11.29
C GLN A 245 -9.84 14.21 10.49
N GLN A 246 -9.87 15.53 10.68
CA GLN A 246 -8.94 16.43 9.98
C GLN A 246 -7.50 16.22 10.46
N ASP A 247 -7.30 15.98 11.77
CA ASP A 247 -5.97 15.67 12.32
C ASP A 247 -5.43 14.36 11.76
N PHE A 248 -6.33 13.38 11.53
CA PHE A 248 -5.96 12.11 10.89
C PHE A 248 -5.51 12.30 9.43
N GLU A 249 -6.19 13.17 8.69
CA GLU A 249 -5.79 13.53 7.32
C GLU A 249 -4.43 14.24 7.30
N TYR A 250 -4.17 15.11 8.27
CA TYR A 250 -2.86 15.73 8.44
C TYR A 250 -1.75 14.70 8.68
N LEU A 251 -1.97 13.68 9.53
CA LEU A 251 -1.00 12.61 9.74
C LEU A 251 -0.69 11.84 8.43
N ASN A 252 -1.70 11.55 7.63
CA ASN A 252 -1.51 10.87 6.34
C ASN A 252 -0.74 11.72 5.31
N GLN A 253 -0.86 13.04 5.37
CA GLN A 253 -0.18 13.96 4.46
C GLN A 253 1.15 14.47 5.01
N LEU A 254 1.38 14.30 6.31
CA LEU A 254 2.53 14.86 7.02
C LEU A 254 3.88 14.58 6.35
N PRO A 255 4.19 13.37 5.87
CA PRO A 255 5.46 13.12 5.21
C PRO A 255 5.74 14.01 4.01
N ASN A 256 4.71 14.32 3.22
CA ASN A 256 4.86 15.22 2.07
C ASN A 256 4.96 16.68 2.52
N ILE A 257 4.16 17.09 3.52
CA ILE A 257 4.24 18.44 4.11
C ILE A 257 5.66 18.70 4.64
N LEU A 258 6.24 17.74 5.35
CA LEU A 258 7.60 17.84 5.88
C LEU A 258 8.65 17.93 4.77
N LYS A 259 8.53 17.07 3.75
CA LYS A 259 9.41 17.09 2.57
C LYS A 259 9.38 18.45 1.86
N ASP A 260 8.18 18.97 1.62
CA ASP A 260 8.00 20.20 0.83
C ASP A 260 8.41 21.46 1.62
N SER A 261 8.22 21.45 2.95
CA SER A 261 8.60 22.58 3.80
C SER A 261 10.10 22.61 4.12
N GLY A 262 10.71 21.45 4.37
CA GLY A 262 12.09 21.32 4.84
C GLY A 262 12.35 22.06 6.17
N ALA A 263 11.30 22.44 6.89
CA ALA A 263 11.40 23.31 8.06
C ALA A 263 11.71 22.52 9.34
N ILE A 264 12.50 23.10 10.23
CA ILE A 264 12.83 22.59 11.57
C ILE A 264 12.24 23.55 12.61
N GLY A 265 11.90 23.04 13.80
CA GLY A 265 11.36 23.83 14.89
C GLY A 265 9.96 23.40 15.31
N GLU A 266 9.23 24.27 15.98
CA GLU A 266 7.88 24.01 16.50
C GLU A 266 6.80 24.56 15.55
N PHE A 267 5.78 23.77 15.30
CA PHE A 267 4.66 24.07 14.40
C PHE A 267 3.35 23.61 15.01
N GLN A 268 2.25 24.23 14.58
CA GLN A 268 0.90 23.81 14.90
C GLN A 268 0.16 23.45 13.62
N LEU A 269 -0.41 22.25 13.58
CA LEU A 269 -1.21 21.76 12.45
C LEU A 269 -2.51 21.14 13.00
N GLY A 270 -3.62 21.88 12.90
CA GLY A 270 -4.85 21.50 13.58
C GLY A 270 -4.64 21.40 15.10
N ASN A 271 -4.99 20.25 15.68
CA ASN A 271 -4.77 19.95 17.10
C ASN A 271 -3.42 19.28 17.38
N LEU A 272 -2.57 19.14 16.36
CA LEU A 272 -1.26 18.51 16.46
C LEU A 272 -0.19 19.58 16.71
N LYS A 273 0.49 19.51 17.87
CA LYS A 273 1.72 20.27 18.09
C LYS A 273 2.90 19.44 17.60
N ILE A 274 3.66 19.96 16.65
CA ILE A 274 4.73 19.24 15.97
C ILE A 274 6.06 19.92 16.29
N THR A 275 7.01 19.16 16.82
CA THR A 275 8.39 19.60 17.05
C THR A 275 9.30 18.81 16.13
N ILE A 276 10.00 19.47 15.22
CA ILE A 276 10.91 18.86 14.24
C ILE A 276 12.34 19.18 14.65
N ILE A 277 13.11 18.14 14.99
CA ILE A 277 14.53 18.21 15.39
C ILE A 277 15.42 17.96 14.17
N ALA A 278 15.07 16.94 13.37
CA ALA A 278 15.75 16.55 12.15
C ALA A 278 14.76 15.94 11.15
N LEU A 279 15.17 15.83 9.87
CA LEU A 279 14.34 15.31 8.78
C LEU A 279 15.04 14.16 8.02
N ASP A 280 15.76 13.30 8.75
CA ASP A 280 16.35 12.11 8.14
C ASP A 280 15.25 11.10 7.77
N THR A 281 15.45 10.42 6.65
CA THR A 281 14.44 9.51 6.07
C THR A 281 14.90 8.05 6.14
N PHE A 282 13.91 7.14 6.03
CA PHE A 282 14.12 5.69 6.10
C PHE A 282 14.01 4.97 4.74
N GLU A 283 13.93 5.66 3.61
CA GLU A 283 13.60 5.05 2.30
C GLU A 283 14.47 3.83 1.99
N GLN A 284 15.79 3.95 2.22
CA GLN A 284 16.73 2.86 1.96
C GLN A 284 16.54 1.65 2.89
N LYS A 285 16.06 1.89 4.12
CA LYS A 285 15.79 0.84 5.11
C LYS A 285 14.45 0.15 4.89
N LEU A 286 13.64 0.60 3.92
CA LEU A 286 12.36 0.00 3.57
C LEU A 286 12.50 -1.09 2.52
N ILE A 287 13.66 -1.17 1.87
CA ILE A 287 14.00 -2.26 0.96
C ILE A 287 14.26 -3.51 1.80
N LYS A 288 13.57 -4.60 1.46
CA LYS A 288 13.84 -5.88 2.09
C LYS A 288 15.23 -6.35 1.64
N ASN A 289 16.14 -6.52 2.59
CA ASN A 289 17.42 -7.20 2.36
C ASN A 289 17.26 -8.66 2.82
N ASP A 290 17.84 -9.59 2.07
CA ASP A 290 18.05 -10.95 2.57
C ASP A 290 19.13 -10.89 3.66
N ASP A 291 18.75 -11.16 4.90
CA ASP A 291 19.69 -11.45 5.99
C ASP A 291 20.17 -12.89 5.91
#